data_e341d68767d7e7fe2cd5a54257187387
#
_entry.id   e341d68767d7e7fe2cd5a54257187387
#
_cell.length_a   1.000
_cell.length_b   1.000
_cell.length_c   1.000
_cell.angle_alpha   90.00
_cell.angle_beta   90.00
_cell.angle_gamma   90.00
#
_symmetry.space_group_name_H-M   'P 1'
#
loop_
_entity.id
_entity.type
_entity.pdbx_description
1 polymer ?
#
loop_
_entity_poly.entity_id
_entity_poly.type
_entity_poly.pdbx_seq_one_letter_code
_entity_poly.pdbx_strand_id
1 'polypeptide(L)'
;TTAMVCWLFVGSWTFASVFSYLGGHAVIEHWILGMNLEPWQFLVLVQLIIFLLGWPLEWTEILIIFVPIFLPMLDAFGVNPYFFAMLVALNLQTSFLTPPMAMAAYYLKGVVGDAIELIEIFKSIMPYLFIVIFTMVLMYNFPGIALFLPDYFFGVAK
;
A
#
# COMPACT_ATOMS: atom_id res chain seq x y z
N THR A 1 15.16 -14.42 10.85
CA THR A 1 14.35 -13.25 10.47
C THR A 1 15.20 -12.21 9.73
N THR A 2 16.29 -11.68 10.31
CA THR A 2 17.14 -10.65 9.67
C THR A 2 17.70 -11.07 8.33
N ALA A 3 18.24 -12.29 8.19
CA ALA A 3 18.76 -12.81 6.93
C ALA A 3 17.66 -12.93 5.86
N MET A 4 16.46 -13.33 6.23
CA MET A 4 15.30 -13.39 5.35
C MET A 4 14.96 -12.01 4.82
N VAL A 5 14.86 -11.00 5.70
CA VAL A 5 14.54 -9.62 5.32
C VAL A 5 15.61 -9.05 4.37
N CYS A 6 16.91 -9.24 4.69
CA CYS A 6 18.00 -8.80 3.82
C CYS A 6 17.91 -9.46 2.43
N TRP A 7 17.57 -10.75 2.37
CA TRP A 7 17.44 -11.46 1.10
C TRP A 7 16.26 -10.97 0.26
N LEU A 8 15.13 -10.69 0.92
CA LEU A 8 13.96 -10.07 0.27
C LEU A 8 14.31 -8.69 -0.30
N PHE A 9 15.03 -7.85 0.44
CA PHE A 9 15.49 -6.55 -0.06
C PHE A 9 16.38 -6.68 -1.30
N VAL A 10 17.35 -7.59 -1.29
CA VAL A 10 18.23 -7.83 -2.45
C VAL A 10 17.41 -8.29 -3.66
N GLY A 11 16.48 -9.23 -3.48
CA GLY A 11 15.61 -9.73 -4.54
C GLY A 11 14.72 -8.64 -5.12
N SER A 12 14.03 -7.90 -4.25
CA SER A 12 13.11 -6.82 -4.64
C SER A 12 13.84 -5.68 -5.35
N TRP A 13 15.01 -5.28 -4.84
CA TRP A 13 15.83 -4.26 -5.47
C TRP A 13 16.34 -4.68 -6.84
N THR A 14 16.79 -5.92 -6.96
CA THR A 14 17.24 -6.48 -8.24
C THR A 14 16.10 -6.52 -9.25
N PHE A 15 14.91 -6.99 -8.84
CA PHE A 15 13.73 -6.99 -9.68
C PHE A 15 13.36 -5.57 -10.14
N ALA A 16 13.25 -4.62 -9.20
CA ALA A 16 12.90 -3.24 -9.51
C ALA A 16 13.90 -2.59 -10.48
N SER A 17 15.19 -2.85 -10.30
CA SER A 17 16.26 -2.35 -11.19
C SER A 17 16.15 -2.93 -12.59
N VAL A 18 15.95 -4.24 -12.73
CA VAL A 18 15.80 -4.91 -14.03
C VAL A 18 14.51 -4.45 -14.71
N PHE A 19 13.40 -4.36 -13.97
CA PHE A 19 12.12 -3.88 -14.47
C PHE A 19 12.21 -2.46 -15.01
N SER A 20 12.88 -1.56 -14.28
CA SER A 20 13.14 -0.18 -14.70
C SER A 20 14.03 -0.14 -15.93
N TYR A 21 15.12 -0.92 -15.95
CA TYR A 21 16.04 -1.00 -17.10
C TYR A 21 15.37 -1.48 -18.39
N LEU A 22 14.45 -2.44 -18.28
CA LEU A 22 13.66 -2.95 -19.39
C LEU A 22 12.53 -1.99 -19.85
N GLY A 23 12.42 -0.82 -19.22
CA GLY A 23 11.37 0.16 -19.55
C GLY A 23 9.98 -0.20 -19.04
N GLY A 24 9.87 -1.08 -18.06
CA GLY A 24 8.59 -1.51 -17.48
C GLY A 24 7.79 -0.34 -16.91
N HIS A 25 8.45 0.67 -16.34
CA HIS A 25 7.80 1.90 -15.89
C HIS A 25 7.09 2.62 -17.04
N ALA A 26 7.77 2.81 -18.17
CA ALA A 26 7.21 3.49 -19.34
C ALA A 26 6.00 2.75 -19.93
N VAL A 27 6.01 1.43 -19.93
CA VAL A 27 4.88 0.62 -20.41
C VAL A 27 3.64 0.83 -19.53
N ILE A 28 3.82 0.75 -18.20
CA ILE A 28 2.70 0.97 -17.25
C ILE A 28 2.20 2.41 -17.33
N GLU A 29 3.10 3.38 -17.36
CA GLU A 29 2.78 4.80 -17.49
C GLU A 29 1.96 5.06 -18.77
N HIS A 30 2.43 4.59 -19.91
CA HIS A 30 1.73 4.73 -21.18
C HIS A 30 0.33 4.09 -21.16
N TRP A 31 0.22 2.93 -20.52
CA TRP A 31 -1.05 2.23 -20.38
C TRP A 31 -2.04 3.00 -19.51
N ILE A 32 -1.59 3.49 -18.35
CA ILE A 32 -2.43 4.27 -17.41
C ILE A 32 -2.81 5.63 -18.01
N LEU A 33 -1.84 6.35 -18.60
CA LEU A 33 -2.12 7.65 -19.25
C LEU A 33 -3.05 7.50 -20.46
N GLY A 34 -2.93 6.38 -21.20
CA GLY A 34 -3.83 6.07 -22.32
C GLY A 34 -5.28 5.83 -21.92
N MET A 35 -5.57 5.56 -20.64
CA MET A 35 -6.94 5.40 -20.13
C MET A 35 -7.66 6.72 -19.91
N ASN A 36 -7.00 7.88 -20.02
CA ASN A 36 -7.56 9.22 -19.76
C ASN A 36 -8.32 9.31 -18.43
N LEU A 37 -7.74 8.79 -17.38
CA LEU A 37 -8.33 8.77 -16.05
C LEU A 37 -8.33 10.17 -15.43
N GLU A 38 -9.37 10.50 -14.69
CA GLU A 38 -9.33 11.64 -13.77
C GLU A 38 -8.44 11.33 -12.54
N PRO A 39 -7.90 12.36 -11.87
CA PRO A 39 -7.00 12.15 -10.70
C PRO A 39 -7.57 11.22 -9.63
N TRP A 40 -8.87 11.32 -9.36
CA TRP A 40 -9.55 10.46 -8.38
C TRP A 40 -9.65 9.00 -8.85
N GLN A 41 -9.89 8.77 -10.15
CA GLN A 41 -9.95 7.42 -10.72
C GLN A 41 -8.58 6.75 -10.69
N PHE A 42 -7.53 7.51 -10.99
CA PHE A 42 -6.14 7.04 -10.86
C PHE A 42 -5.84 6.61 -9.43
N LEU A 43 -6.16 7.44 -8.42
CA LEU A 43 -5.96 7.08 -7.03
C LEU A 43 -6.72 5.81 -6.63
N VAL A 44 -7.99 5.70 -6.99
CA VAL A 44 -8.80 4.50 -6.69
C VAL A 44 -8.21 3.27 -7.37
N LEU A 45 -7.80 3.38 -8.63
CA LEU A 45 -7.19 2.28 -9.39
C LEU A 45 -5.90 1.80 -8.71
N VAL A 46 -4.99 2.73 -8.37
CA VAL A 46 -3.73 2.38 -7.71
C VAL A 46 -3.97 1.76 -6.34
N GLN A 47 -4.89 2.32 -5.55
CA GLN A 47 -5.22 1.76 -4.24
C GLN A 47 -5.85 0.36 -4.36
N LEU A 48 -6.65 0.11 -5.38
CA LEU A 48 -7.21 -1.21 -5.65
C LEU A 48 -6.12 -2.21 -6.06
N ILE A 49 -5.17 -1.80 -6.89
CA ILE A 49 -4.02 -2.63 -7.28
C ILE A 49 -3.20 -2.99 -6.05
N ILE A 50 -2.85 -2.01 -5.20
CA ILE A 50 -2.09 -2.23 -3.96
C ILE A 50 -2.86 -3.17 -3.02
N PHE A 51 -4.17 -2.98 -2.87
CA PHE A 51 -5.01 -3.85 -2.05
C PHE A 51 -4.99 -5.30 -2.53
N LEU A 52 -5.15 -5.53 -3.83
CA LEU A 52 -5.12 -6.86 -4.42
C LEU A 52 -3.73 -7.51 -4.34
N LEU A 53 -2.68 -6.73 -4.56
CA LEU A 53 -1.29 -7.18 -4.39
C LEU A 53 -0.95 -7.51 -2.94
N GLY A 54 -1.56 -6.82 -2.00
CA GLY A 54 -1.40 -7.07 -0.57
C GLY A 54 -1.84 -8.45 -0.09
N TRP A 55 -2.59 -9.19 -0.90
CA TRP A 55 -2.97 -10.56 -0.57
C TRP A 55 -1.82 -11.56 -0.76
N PRO A 56 -1.16 -11.62 -1.94
CA PRO A 56 -0.05 -12.55 -2.16
C PRO A 56 1.33 -12.00 -1.76
N LEU A 57 1.48 -10.69 -1.64
CA LEU A 57 2.76 -10.03 -1.39
C LEU A 57 2.85 -9.43 0.00
N GLU A 58 4.06 -9.39 0.53
CA GLU A 58 4.34 -8.67 1.76
C GLU A 58 4.38 -7.14 1.51
N TRP A 59 4.04 -6.36 2.52
CA TRP A 59 4.00 -4.89 2.42
C TRP A 59 5.35 -4.26 2.01
N THR A 60 6.47 -4.87 2.40
CA THR A 60 7.82 -4.41 2.01
C THR A 60 8.05 -4.52 0.51
N GLU A 61 7.60 -5.59 -0.12
CA GLU A 61 7.71 -5.80 -1.57
C GLU A 61 6.88 -4.78 -2.33
N ILE A 62 5.67 -4.49 -1.85
CA ILE A 62 4.80 -3.48 -2.45
C ILE A 62 5.47 -2.11 -2.39
N LEU A 63 6.05 -1.73 -1.25
CA LEU A 63 6.74 -0.45 -1.10
C LEU A 63 7.97 -0.33 -1.99
N ILE A 64 8.75 -1.39 -2.16
CA ILE A 64 10.01 -1.33 -2.89
C ILE A 64 9.80 -1.44 -4.40
N ILE A 65 8.81 -2.21 -4.85
CA ILE A 65 8.60 -2.50 -6.27
C ILE A 65 7.52 -1.61 -6.86
N PHE A 66 6.33 -1.60 -6.24
CA PHE A 66 5.14 -1.01 -6.88
C PHE A 66 5.00 0.49 -6.61
N VAL A 67 5.30 0.96 -5.40
CA VAL A 67 5.21 2.40 -5.10
C VAL A 67 6.11 3.24 -6.01
N PRO A 68 7.39 2.88 -6.27
CA PRO A 68 8.22 3.62 -7.21
C PRO A 68 7.70 3.64 -8.66
N ILE A 69 6.88 2.67 -9.05
CA ILE A 69 6.25 2.66 -10.38
C ILE A 69 5.20 3.78 -10.50
N PHE A 70 4.45 4.03 -9.44
CA PHE A 70 3.37 5.02 -9.43
C PHE A 70 3.85 6.45 -9.12
N LEU A 71 4.98 6.61 -8.40
CA LEU A 71 5.48 7.94 -8.00
C LEU A 71 5.66 8.92 -9.17
N PRO A 72 6.28 8.54 -10.31
CA PRO A 72 6.44 9.46 -11.44
C PRO A 72 5.12 9.92 -12.05
N MET A 73 4.06 9.12 -11.91
CA MET A 73 2.74 9.42 -12.48
C MET A 73 1.96 10.44 -11.64
N LEU A 74 2.30 10.62 -10.36
CA LEU A 74 1.59 11.55 -9.47
C LEU A 74 1.60 12.97 -10.00
N ASP A 75 2.71 13.42 -10.57
CA ASP A 75 2.84 14.75 -11.16
C ASP A 75 1.93 14.92 -12.38
N ALA A 76 1.82 13.90 -13.23
CA ALA A 76 0.96 13.91 -14.41
C ALA A 76 -0.53 14.01 -14.05
N PHE A 77 -0.94 13.44 -12.92
CA PHE A 77 -2.31 13.51 -12.41
C PHE A 77 -2.54 14.62 -11.39
N GLY A 78 -1.51 15.43 -11.06
CA GLY A 78 -1.62 16.52 -10.08
C GLY A 78 -1.93 16.03 -8.66
N VAL A 79 -1.49 14.83 -8.31
CA VAL A 79 -1.72 14.23 -6.99
C VAL A 79 -0.58 14.56 -6.05
N ASN A 80 -0.91 15.06 -4.85
CA ASN A 80 0.09 15.36 -3.83
C ASN A 80 0.77 14.07 -3.34
N PRO A 81 2.12 13.96 -3.41
CA PRO A 81 2.86 12.76 -3.00
C PRO A 81 2.67 12.36 -1.54
N TYR A 82 2.51 13.33 -0.64
CA TYR A 82 2.29 13.05 0.79
C TYR A 82 0.91 12.43 1.02
N PHE A 83 -0.10 12.94 0.33
CA PHE A 83 -1.44 12.36 0.38
C PHE A 83 -1.45 10.93 -0.16
N PHE A 84 -0.79 10.70 -1.29
CA PHE A 84 -0.61 9.38 -1.85
C PHE A 84 0.10 8.43 -0.88
N ALA A 85 1.22 8.85 -0.29
CA ALA A 85 1.97 8.05 0.67
C ALA A 85 1.13 7.65 1.89
N MET A 86 0.30 8.56 2.41
CA MET A 86 -0.60 8.27 3.53
C MET A 86 -1.68 7.25 3.15
N LEU A 87 -2.26 7.36 1.95
CA LEU A 87 -3.22 6.37 1.45
C LEU A 87 -2.58 4.99 1.27
N VAL A 88 -1.37 4.93 0.73
CA VAL A 88 -0.61 3.68 0.61
C VAL A 88 -0.33 3.08 1.97
N ALA A 89 0.13 3.87 2.95
CA ALA A 89 0.41 3.40 4.30
C ALA A 89 -0.83 2.81 4.99
N LEU A 90 -2.00 3.42 4.81
CA LEU A 90 -3.27 2.86 5.30
C LEU A 90 -3.66 1.57 4.58
N ASN A 91 -3.50 1.55 3.25
CA ASN A 91 -3.85 0.38 2.45
C ASN A 91 -2.98 -0.83 2.82
N LEU A 92 -1.69 -0.64 3.04
CA LEU A 92 -0.78 -1.71 3.44
C LEU A 92 -1.16 -2.35 4.79
N GLN A 93 -1.89 -1.65 5.65
CA GLN A 93 -2.43 -2.26 6.88
C GLN A 93 -3.47 -3.34 6.57
N THR A 94 -4.20 -3.23 5.45
CA THR A 94 -5.15 -4.28 5.05
C THR A 94 -4.42 -5.57 4.69
N SER A 95 -3.27 -5.50 4.03
CA SER A 95 -2.40 -6.64 3.74
C SER A 95 -1.96 -7.37 5.02
N PHE A 96 -1.64 -6.62 6.07
CA PHE A 96 -1.22 -7.16 7.36
C PHE A 96 -2.35 -7.87 8.12
N LEU A 97 -3.61 -7.55 7.80
CA LEU A 97 -4.80 -8.08 8.44
C LEU A 97 -5.49 -9.18 7.64
N THR A 98 -5.29 -9.23 6.31
CA THR A 98 -6.03 -10.16 5.43
C THR A 98 -5.26 -11.45 5.13
N PRO A 99 -5.93 -12.62 5.17
CA PRO A 99 -5.35 -13.86 4.66
C PRO A 99 -5.00 -13.74 3.16
N PRO A 100 -3.96 -14.41 2.67
CA PRO A 100 -3.11 -15.39 3.36
C PRO A 100 -1.92 -14.78 4.13
N MET A 101 -1.55 -13.53 3.91
CA MET A 101 -0.38 -12.93 4.54
C MET A 101 -0.61 -12.54 6.01
N ALA A 102 -1.78 -12.07 6.40
CA ALA A 102 -2.30 -11.80 7.77
C ALA A 102 -1.29 -11.97 8.92
N MET A 103 -0.12 -11.34 8.84
CA MET A 103 0.98 -11.50 9.80
C MET A 103 0.55 -11.23 11.23
N ALA A 104 -0.36 -10.27 11.45
CA ALA A 104 -0.90 -9.97 12.78
C ALA A 104 -1.61 -11.18 13.39
N ALA A 105 -2.40 -11.92 12.61
CA ALA A 105 -3.12 -13.10 13.06
C ALA A 105 -2.16 -14.26 13.40
N TYR A 106 -1.16 -14.47 12.56
CA TYR A 106 -0.17 -15.54 12.77
C TYR A 106 0.74 -15.26 13.98
N TYR A 107 1.16 -14.01 14.18
CA TYR A 107 1.92 -13.63 15.36
C TYR A 107 1.10 -13.83 16.65
N LEU A 108 -0.17 -13.40 16.62
CA LEU A 108 -1.06 -13.62 17.77
C LEU A 108 -1.25 -15.11 18.04
N LYS A 109 -1.50 -15.91 17.01
CA LYS A 109 -1.62 -17.38 17.14
C LYS A 109 -0.36 -18.00 17.74
N GLY A 110 0.83 -17.54 17.33
CA GLY A 110 2.11 -17.99 17.88
C GLY A 110 2.27 -17.71 19.37
N VAL A 111 1.70 -16.64 19.89
CA VAL A 111 1.73 -16.28 21.31
C VAL A 111 0.67 -17.01 22.12
N VAL A 112 -0.55 -17.09 21.59
CA VAL A 112 -1.72 -17.67 22.27
C VAL A 112 -1.69 -19.21 22.27
N GLY A 113 -0.96 -19.81 21.33
CA GLY A 113 -0.88 -21.26 21.18
C GLY A 113 -2.24 -21.87 20.84
N ASP A 114 -2.58 -22.97 21.54
CA ASP A 114 -3.82 -23.72 21.28
C ASP A 114 -5.06 -23.19 22.03
N ALA A 115 -4.90 -22.09 22.79
CA ALA A 115 -6.01 -21.51 23.56
C ALA A 115 -7.12 -20.88 22.68
N ILE A 116 -6.77 -20.41 21.46
CA ILE A 116 -7.71 -19.79 20.51
C ILE A 116 -7.46 -20.36 19.11
N GLU A 117 -8.51 -20.71 18.40
CA GLU A 117 -8.40 -21.16 17.01
C GLU A 117 -8.07 -19.99 16.07
N LEU A 118 -7.28 -20.27 15.02
CA LEU A 118 -6.88 -19.28 14.04
C LEU A 118 -8.09 -18.62 13.35
N ILE A 119 -9.15 -19.39 13.12
CA ILE A 119 -10.38 -18.87 12.50
C ILE A 119 -11.09 -17.84 13.37
N GLU A 120 -11.03 -17.98 14.70
CA GLU A 120 -11.59 -17.02 15.63
C GLU A 120 -10.80 -15.71 15.65
N ILE A 121 -9.47 -15.83 15.54
CA ILE A 121 -8.60 -14.65 15.38
C ILE A 121 -8.97 -13.89 14.10
N PHE A 122 -9.13 -14.58 12.98
CA PHE A 122 -9.53 -13.93 11.72
C PHE A 122 -10.90 -13.24 11.82
N LYS A 123 -11.88 -13.88 12.44
CA LYS A 123 -13.19 -13.25 12.67
C LYS A 123 -13.10 -11.99 13.51
N SER A 124 -12.21 -11.99 14.53
CA SER A 124 -11.99 -10.83 15.40
C SER A 124 -11.27 -9.68 14.69
N ILE A 125 -10.50 -9.96 13.63
CA ILE A 125 -9.80 -8.95 12.83
C ILE A 125 -10.73 -8.24 11.84
N MET A 126 -11.81 -8.89 11.38
CA MET A 126 -12.72 -8.33 10.37
C MET A 126 -13.24 -6.92 10.69
N PRO A 127 -13.69 -6.61 11.93
CA PRO A 127 -14.11 -5.24 12.27
C PRO A 127 -13.02 -4.20 12.07
N TYR A 128 -11.77 -4.54 12.41
CA TYR A 128 -10.62 -3.63 12.23
C TYR A 128 -10.31 -3.39 10.75
N LEU A 129 -10.44 -4.40 9.91
CA LEU A 129 -10.32 -4.26 8.47
C LEU A 129 -11.34 -3.26 7.91
N PHE A 130 -12.60 -3.36 8.35
CA PHE A 130 -13.63 -2.38 7.98
C PHE A 130 -13.31 -0.97 8.44
N ILE A 131 -12.74 -0.81 9.65
CA ILE A 131 -12.30 0.50 10.15
C ILE A 131 -11.19 1.08 9.27
N VAL A 132 -10.22 0.28 8.85
CA VAL A 132 -9.14 0.74 7.95
C VAL A 132 -9.72 1.19 6.61
N ILE A 133 -10.58 0.39 5.99
CA ILE A 133 -11.23 0.74 4.71
C ILE A 133 -12.06 2.02 4.88
N PHE A 134 -12.83 2.12 5.96
CA PHE A 134 -13.62 3.32 6.26
C PHE A 134 -12.72 4.55 6.43
N THR A 135 -11.59 4.41 7.12
CA THR A 135 -10.60 5.48 7.31
C THR A 135 -10.00 5.91 5.97
N MET A 136 -9.72 4.98 5.06
CA MET A 136 -9.26 5.29 3.70
C MET A 136 -10.31 6.11 2.93
N VAL A 137 -11.57 5.71 2.97
CA VAL A 137 -12.67 6.44 2.34
C VAL A 137 -12.83 7.83 2.96
N LEU A 138 -12.75 7.93 4.28
CA LEU A 138 -12.83 9.19 5.00
C LEU A 138 -11.69 10.13 4.61
N MET A 139 -10.45 9.62 4.58
CA MET A 139 -9.28 10.40 4.22
C MET A 139 -9.31 10.84 2.74
N TYR A 140 -9.88 10.00 1.88
CA TYR A 140 -10.09 10.32 0.48
C TYR A 140 -11.07 11.50 0.29
N ASN A 141 -12.16 11.55 1.07
CA ASN A 141 -13.12 12.64 1.04
C ASN A 141 -12.62 13.91 1.76
N PHE A 142 -11.74 13.75 2.75
CA PHE A 142 -11.19 14.84 3.55
C PHE A 142 -9.65 14.81 3.56
N PRO A 143 -8.99 15.19 2.44
CA PRO A 143 -7.52 15.17 2.34
C PRO A 143 -6.82 15.98 3.41
N GLY A 144 -7.49 17.02 3.93
CA GLY A 144 -6.98 17.86 5.01
C GLY A 144 -6.64 17.08 6.29
N ILE A 145 -7.24 15.93 6.55
CA ILE A 145 -6.89 15.09 7.70
C ILE A 145 -5.42 14.62 7.61
N ALA A 146 -4.99 14.22 6.40
CA ALA A 146 -3.64 13.76 6.17
C ALA A 146 -2.63 14.91 6.03
N LEU A 147 -3.04 16.02 5.42
CA LEU A 147 -2.14 17.11 5.04
C LEU A 147 -2.03 18.23 6.10
N PHE A 148 -2.94 18.29 7.05
CA PHE A 148 -2.98 19.35 8.05
C PHE A 148 -1.66 19.53 8.82
N LEU A 149 -1.09 18.44 9.35
CA LEU A 149 0.16 18.48 10.10
C LEU A 149 1.38 18.80 9.22
N PRO A 150 1.57 18.13 8.07
CA PRO A 150 2.62 18.50 7.13
C PRO A 150 2.55 19.97 6.69
N ASP A 151 1.35 20.49 6.43
CA ASP A 151 1.15 21.88 6.06
C ASP A 151 1.48 22.84 7.18
N TYR A 152 1.02 22.56 8.38
CA TYR A 152 1.24 23.40 9.55
C TYR A 152 2.73 23.55 9.90
N PHE A 153 3.50 22.45 9.82
CA PHE A 153 4.91 22.46 10.20
C PHE A 153 5.87 22.79 9.05
N PHE A 154 5.55 22.43 7.83
CA PHE A 154 6.48 22.49 6.70
C PHE A 154 5.96 23.29 5.49
N GLY A 155 4.71 23.69 5.47
CA GLY A 155 4.12 24.45 4.37
C GLY A 155 4.10 23.67 3.04
N VAL A 156 3.91 22.37 3.08
CA VAL A 156 4.17 21.43 1.96
C VAL A 156 2.98 21.20 1.00
N ALA A 157 1.79 21.68 1.36
CA ALA A 157 0.57 21.45 0.56
C ALA A 157 0.33 22.50 -0.54
N LYS A 158 1.40 22.98 -1.19
CA LYS A 158 1.23 23.80 -2.39
C LYS A 158 1.46 22.98 -3.63
#